data_eb046bfe7a271f4f4024e9b26bf6ec5e
#
_entry.id   eb046bfe7a271f4f4024e9b26bf6ec5e
#
_cell.length_a   1.000
_cell.length_b   1.000
_cell.length_c   1.000
_cell.angle_alpha   90.00
_cell.angle_beta   90.00
_cell.angle_gamma   90.00
#
_symmetry.space_group_name_H-M   'P 1'
#
loop_
_entity.id
_entity.type
_entity.pdbx_description
1 polymer ?
#
loop_
_entity_poly.entity_id
_entity_poly.type
_entity_poly.pdbx_seq_one_letter_code
_entity_poly.pdbx_strand_id
1 'polypeptide(L)'
;EVTEGTIIFNGKDITEEPVDNRAKEGMFLAFQYPESIPGVTIVNMLKTALTNIENTDYSTLELRLKVADAMKDLGLSPDFVDRYLNEGFSGGERKRNEILQLAVLNPKLAILDETDSGLDVDGLRIVGEGISKLRTPERGYLVVTHYQRLLEYITPDFVHVFVDGKIVETGGKELSDKLEKEGYESYQ
;
A
#
# COMPACT_ATOMS: atom_id res chain seq x y z
N GLU A 1 8.83 -16.89 -7.92
CA GLU A 1 8.23 -18.17 -8.34
C GLU A 1 7.96 -18.99 -7.10
N VAL A 2 6.71 -19.50 -6.94
CA VAL A 2 6.35 -20.38 -5.82
C VAL A 2 6.87 -21.77 -6.16
N THR A 3 7.72 -22.34 -5.29
CA THR A 3 8.31 -23.67 -5.50
C THR A 3 7.52 -24.77 -4.80
N GLU A 4 6.88 -24.44 -3.67
CA GLU A 4 6.03 -25.35 -2.89
C GLU A 4 4.92 -24.56 -2.18
N GLY A 5 3.80 -25.21 -1.89
CA GLY A 5 2.66 -24.61 -1.21
C GLY A 5 1.67 -23.93 -2.16
N THR A 6 0.67 -23.28 -1.58
CA THR A 6 -0.43 -22.60 -2.29
C THR A 6 -0.73 -21.24 -1.67
N ILE A 7 -1.15 -20.29 -2.49
CA ILE A 7 -1.63 -18.97 -2.07
C ILE A 7 -3.13 -18.92 -2.30
N ILE A 8 -3.90 -18.87 -1.21
CA ILE A 8 -5.37 -18.78 -1.28
C ILE A 8 -5.80 -17.35 -0.93
N PHE A 9 -6.56 -16.72 -1.81
CA PHE A 9 -7.14 -15.41 -1.59
C PHE A 9 -8.66 -15.46 -1.82
N ASN A 10 -9.46 -15.05 -0.83
CA ASN A 10 -10.93 -15.13 -0.85
C ASN A 10 -11.46 -16.52 -1.26
N GLY A 11 -10.80 -17.60 -0.82
CA GLY A 11 -11.18 -18.99 -1.12
C GLY A 11 -10.78 -19.46 -2.52
N LYS A 12 -10.10 -18.65 -3.32
CA LYS A 12 -9.57 -18.99 -4.64
C LYS A 12 -8.06 -19.23 -4.56
N ASP A 13 -7.58 -20.29 -5.17
CA ASP A 13 -6.14 -20.50 -5.38
C ASP A 13 -5.64 -19.53 -6.45
N ILE A 14 -4.69 -18.68 -6.08
CA ILE A 14 -4.08 -17.67 -6.94
C ILE A 14 -2.59 -17.90 -7.17
N THR A 15 -2.09 -19.08 -6.83
CA THR A 15 -0.66 -19.41 -6.86
C THR A 15 -0.04 -19.15 -8.23
N GLU A 16 -0.70 -19.58 -9.29
CA GLU A 16 -0.26 -19.42 -10.68
C GLU A 16 -0.93 -18.25 -11.42
N GLU A 17 -1.79 -17.47 -10.74
CA GLU A 17 -2.48 -16.36 -11.38
C GLU A 17 -1.50 -15.24 -11.72
N PRO A 18 -1.56 -14.67 -12.94
CA PRO A 18 -0.77 -13.50 -13.31
C PRO A 18 -1.13 -12.27 -12.48
N VAL A 19 -0.20 -11.31 -12.39
CA VAL A 19 -0.33 -10.13 -11.52
C VAL A 19 -1.56 -9.28 -11.81
N ASP A 20 -1.95 -9.15 -13.07
CA ASP A 20 -3.14 -8.39 -13.46
C ASP A 20 -4.43 -9.06 -12.99
N ASN A 21 -4.50 -10.39 -12.99
CA ASN A 21 -5.63 -11.12 -12.44
C ASN A 21 -5.70 -10.97 -10.91
N ARG A 22 -4.57 -11.05 -10.21
CA ARG A 22 -4.51 -10.80 -8.76
C ARG A 22 -4.99 -9.39 -8.41
N ALA A 23 -4.61 -8.39 -9.22
CA ALA A 23 -5.08 -7.01 -9.04
C ALA A 23 -6.61 -6.89 -9.26
N LYS A 24 -7.17 -7.55 -10.27
CA LYS A 24 -8.63 -7.61 -10.53
C LYS A 24 -9.41 -8.31 -9.41
N GLU A 25 -8.80 -9.30 -8.75
CA GLU A 25 -9.39 -9.96 -7.56
C GLU A 25 -9.40 -9.05 -6.33
N GLY A 26 -8.68 -7.93 -6.37
CA GLY A 26 -8.65 -6.92 -5.31
C GLY A 26 -7.38 -6.93 -4.47
N MET A 27 -6.24 -7.37 -5.00
CA MET A 27 -4.94 -7.23 -4.35
C MET A 27 -4.24 -5.95 -4.84
N PHE A 28 -3.55 -5.27 -3.92
CA PHE A 28 -2.73 -4.09 -4.18
C PHE A 28 -1.38 -4.24 -3.51
N LEU A 29 -0.32 -3.83 -4.18
CA LEU A 29 1.02 -3.80 -3.65
C LEU A 29 1.58 -2.37 -3.75
N ALA A 30 1.89 -1.76 -2.61
CA ALA A 30 2.75 -0.59 -2.55
C ALA A 30 4.21 -1.05 -2.47
N PHE A 31 5.02 -0.63 -3.43
CA PHE A 31 6.40 -1.08 -3.56
C PHE A 31 7.34 -0.32 -2.62
N GLN A 32 8.38 -0.99 -2.16
CA GLN A 32 9.49 -0.33 -1.45
C GLN A 32 10.09 0.80 -2.29
N TYR A 33 10.34 0.53 -3.58
CA TYR A 33 10.84 1.49 -4.57
C TYR A 33 9.90 1.57 -5.78
N PRO A 34 8.89 2.48 -5.75
CA PRO A 34 7.97 2.62 -6.87
C PRO A 34 8.68 3.11 -8.14
N GLU A 35 8.55 2.35 -9.21
CA GLU A 35 9.14 2.67 -10.51
C GLU A 35 8.46 3.88 -11.17
N SER A 36 9.20 4.62 -11.97
CA SER A 36 8.67 5.70 -12.79
C SER A 36 8.27 5.19 -14.18
N ILE A 37 7.14 5.68 -14.69
CA ILE A 37 6.66 5.35 -16.03
C ILE A 37 6.56 6.64 -16.85
N PRO A 38 7.61 7.01 -17.58
CA PRO A 38 7.60 8.22 -18.40
C PRO A 38 6.48 8.20 -19.44
N GLY A 39 5.82 9.34 -19.63
CA GLY A 39 4.74 9.48 -20.60
C GLY A 39 3.37 8.96 -20.15
N VAL A 40 3.28 8.28 -19.01
CA VAL A 40 2.00 7.84 -18.42
C VAL A 40 1.66 8.73 -17.24
N THR A 41 0.61 9.54 -17.34
CA THR A 41 0.14 10.37 -16.23
C THR A 41 -0.55 9.53 -15.16
N ILE A 42 -0.54 10.01 -13.91
CA ILE A 42 -1.24 9.34 -12.80
C ILE A 42 -2.71 9.15 -13.13
N VAL A 43 -3.39 10.18 -13.69
CA VAL A 43 -4.81 10.09 -14.05
C VAL A 43 -5.06 9.00 -15.10
N ASN A 44 -4.18 8.87 -16.09
CA ASN A 44 -4.34 7.84 -17.14
C ASN A 44 -4.09 6.42 -16.59
N MET A 45 -3.10 6.28 -15.71
CA MET A 45 -2.83 5.01 -15.03
C MET A 45 -4.04 4.59 -14.19
N LEU A 46 -4.56 5.50 -13.33
CA LEU A 46 -5.75 5.24 -12.50
C LEU A 46 -6.99 4.93 -13.33
N LYS A 47 -7.21 5.67 -14.43
CA LYS A 47 -8.31 5.38 -15.36
C LYS A 47 -8.22 3.97 -15.92
N THR A 48 -7.06 3.60 -16.46
CA THR A 48 -6.83 2.28 -17.03
C THR A 48 -7.02 1.17 -16.00
N ALA A 49 -6.48 1.35 -14.79
CA ALA A 49 -6.62 0.38 -13.71
C ALA A 49 -8.08 0.18 -13.30
N LEU A 50 -8.81 1.28 -13.00
CA LEU A 50 -10.22 1.22 -12.61
C LEU A 50 -11.11 0.62 -13.71
N THR A 51 -10.90 1.02 -14.97
CA THR A 51 -11.66 0.43 -16.09
C THR A 51 -11.51 -1.09 -16.14
N ASN A 52 -10.30 -1.61 -15.89
CA ASN A 52 -10.06 -3.05 -15.89
C ASN A 52 -10.56 -3.77 -14.63
N ILE A 53 -10.56 -3.11 -13.47
CA ILE A 53 -11.02 -3.69 -12.19
C ILE A 53 -12.55 -3.66 -12.10
N GLU A 54 -13.17 -2.52 -12.41
CA GLU A 54 -14.61 -2.28 -12.22
C GLU A 54 -15.43 -2.53 -13.50
N ASN A 55 -14.75 -2.80 -14.64
CA ASN A 55 -15.36 -2.90 -15.98
C ASN A 55 -16.23 -1.68 -16.34
N THR A 56 -15.77 -0.49 -15.95
CA THR A 56 -16.49 0.79 -16.10
C THR A 56 -15.58 1.80 -16.80
N ASP A 57 -16.06 2.40 -17.91
CA ASP A 57 -15.29 3.44 -18.61
C ASP A 57 -15.52 4.80 -17.94
N TYR A 58 -14.54 5.25 -17.16
CA TYR A 58 -14.53 6.55 -16.51
C TYR A 58 -14.07 7.64 -17.48
N SER A 59 -14.79 8.76 -17.55
CA SER A 59 -14.24 9.98 -18.13
C SER A 59 -13.14 10.55 -17.22
N THR A 60 -12.23 11.33 -17.80
CA THR A 60 -11.17 11.98 -17.02
C THR A 60 -11.76 12.91 -15.95
N LEU A 61 -12.88 13.57 -16.23
CA LEU A 61 -13.53 14.46 -15.26
C LEU A 61 -14.12 13.68 -14.08
N GLU A 62 -14.83 12.59 -14.32
CA GLU A 62 -15.38 11.73 -13.27
C GLU A 62 -14.27 11.18 -12.37
N LEU A 63 -13.16 10.74 -12.97
CA LEU A 63 -12.02 10.26 -12.21
C LEU A 63 -11.39 11.37 -11.35
N ARG A 64 -11.21 12.59 -11.91
CA ARG A 64 -10.70 13.73 -11.14
C ARG A 64 -11.58 14.07 -9.93
N LEU A 65 -12.90 14.00 -10.08
CA LEU A 65 -13.83 14.19 -8.98
C LEU A 65 -13.70 13.06 -7.95
N LYS A 66 -13.58 11.81 -8.39
CA LYS A 66 -13.40 10.64 -7.51
C LYS A 66 -12.14 10.71 -6.66
N VAL A 67 -11.06 11.30 -7.18
CA VAL A 67 -9.76 11.37 -6.47
C VAL A 67 -9.56 12.64 -5.65
N ALA A 68 -10.40 13.67 -5.85
CA ALA A 68 -10.18 15.00 -5.28
C ALA A 68 -10.07 15.01 -3.75
N ASP A 69 -10.92 14.27 -3.06
CA ASP A 69 -10.91 14.20 -1.60
C ASP A 69 -9.66 13.48 -1.09
N ALA A 70 -9.28 12.36 -1.73
CA ALA A 70 -8.07 11.64 -1.37
C ALA A 70 -6.81 12.49 -1.60
N MET A 71 -6.75 13.25 -2.69
CA MET A 71 -5.64 14.17 -2.95
C MET A 71 -5.54 15.26 -1.87
N LYS A 72 -6.67 15.83 -1.47
CA LYS A 72 -6.72 16.85 -0.41
C LYS A 72 -6.22 16.27 0.92
N ASP A 73 -6.67 15.08 1.29
CA ASP A 73 -6.27 14.40 2.53
C ASP A 73 -4.76 14.09 2.57
N LEU A 74 -4.18 13.82 1.41
CA LEU A 74 -2.74 13.55 1.25
C LEU A 74 -1.89 14.81 1.03
N GLY A 75 -2.50 16.01 1.05
CA GLY A 75 -1.80 17.26 0.81
C GLY A 75 -1.20 17.36 -0.61
N LEU A 76 -1.85 16.73 -1.58
CA LEU A 76 -1.47 16.78 -3.00
C LEU A 76 -2.23 17.89 -3.71
N SER A 77 -1.55 18.64 -4.59
CA SER A 77 -2.20 19.66 -5.42
C SER A 77 -3.11 19.01 -6.47
N PRO A 78 -4.19 19.69 -6.92
CA PRO A 78 -5.07 19.18 -7.97
C PRO A 78 -4.36 18.78 -9.26
N ASP A 79 -3.27 19.46 -9.62
CA ASP A 79 -2.49 19.21 -10.83
C ASP A 79 -1.56 18.00 -10.69
N PHE A 80 -1.42 17.43 -9.49
CA PHE A 80 -0.53 16.30 -9.23
C PHE A 80 -0.85 15.09 -10.12
N VAL A 81 -2.13 14.83 -10.39
CA VAL A 81 -2.58 13.70 -11.22
C VAL A 81 -2.22 13.82 -12.70
N ASP A 82 -1.83 15.02 -13.15
CA ASP A 82 -1.38 15.26 -14.54
C ASP A 82 0.11 15.00 -14.74
N ARG A 83 0.86 14.85 -13.65
CA ARG A 83 2.28 14.51 -13.71
C ARG A 83 2.46 13.06 -14.15
N TYR A 84 3.59 12.78 -14.78
CA TYR A 84 3.95 11.39 -15.13
C TYR A 84 4.25 10.58 -13.88
N LEU A 85 3.80 9.34 -13.89
CA LEU A 85 3.84 8.43 -12.74
C LEU A 85 5.27 8.32 -12.19
N ASN A 86 5.48 8.81 -10.98
CA ASN A 86 6.72 8.80 -10.22
C ASN A 86 7.93 9.52 -10.88
N GLU A 87 7.76 10.16 -12.04
CA GLU A 87 8.84 10.87 -12.73
C GLU A 87 9.16 12.19 -12.01
N GLY A 88 10.42 12.31 -11.56
CA GLY A 88 10.88 13.49 -10.83
C GLY A 88 10.23 13.69 -9.44
N PHE A 89 9.57 12.66 -8.89
CA PHE A 89 8.95 12.75 -7.56
C PHE A 89 10.00 12.61 -6.47
N SER A 90 9.85 13.40 -5.41
CA SER A 90 10.53 13.15 -4.14
C SER A 90 10.07 11.81 -3.53
N GLY A 91 10.83 11.27 -2.56
CA GLY A 91 10.43 10.05 -1.84
C GLY A 91 9.03 10.18 -1.22
N GLY A 92 8.75 11.31 -0.56
CA GLY A 92 7.45 11.59 0.04
C GLY A 92 6.31 11.72 -0.97
N GLU A 93 6.55 12.30 -2.14
CA GLU A 93 5.55 12.36 -3.22
C GLU A 93 5.22 10.97 -3.77
N ARG A 94 6.23 10.10 -3.94
CA ARG A 94 6.03 8.71 -4.40
C ARG A 94 5.16 7.94 -3.42
N LYS A 95 5.45 8.01 -2.12
CA LYS A 95 4.68 7.29 -1.09
C LYS A 95 3.25 7.83 -0.99
N ARG A 96 3.05 9.16 -1.03
CA ARG A 96 1.70 9.73 -1.08
C ARG A 96 0.92 9.33 -2.34
N ASN A 97 1.62 9.20 -3.48
CA ASN A 97 1.02 8.68 -4.72
C ASN A 97 0.57 7.22 -4.57
N GLU A 98 1.31 6.37 -3.87
CA GLU A 98 0.89 4.99 -3.59
C GLU A 98 -0.36 4.94 -2.71
N ILE A 99 -0.44 5.80 -1.68
CA ILE A 99 -1.65 5.91 -0.86
C ILE A 99 -2.84 6.49 -1.64
N LEU A 100 -2.59 7.42 -2.58
CA LEU A 100 -3.63 7.87 -3.52
C LEU A 100 -4.16 6.71 -4.37
N GLN A 101 -3.28 5.89 -4.93
CA GLN A 101 -3.66 4.69 -5.68
C GLN A 101 -4.47 3.73 -4.80
N LEU A 102 -4.02 3.46 -3.58
CA LEU A 102 -4.73 2.62 -2.61
C LEU A 102 -6.16 3.15 -2.33
N ALA A 103 -6.29 4.46 -2.14
CA ALA A 103 -7.58 5.09 -1.88
C ALA A 103 -8.55 4.96 -3.07
N VAL A 104 -8.03 5.18 -4.28
CA VAL A 104 -8.84 5.20 -5.52
C VAL A 104 -9.20 3.80 -5.99
N LEU A 105 -8.24 2.86 -5.97
CA LEU A 105 -8.44 1.49 -6.45
C LEU A 105 -9.23 0.62 -5.45
N ASN A 106 -9.30 1.03 -4.19
CA ASN A 106 -10.11 0.43 -3.14
C ASN A 106 -9.98 -1.11 -3.05
N PRO A 107 -8.76 -1.67 -2.91
CA PRO A 107 -8.55 -3.12 -2.92
C PRO A 107 -9.10 -3.80 -1.66
N LYS A 108 -9.28 -5.13 -1.74
CA LYS A 108 -9.66 -5.98 -0.59
C LYS A 108 -8.45 -6.31 0.30
N LEU A 109 -7.26 -6.42 -0.30
CA LEU A 109 -5.99 -6.63 0.40
C LEU A 109 -4.96 -5.62 -0.09
N ALA A 110 -4.40 -4.83 0.83
CA ALA A 110 -3.28 -3.95 0.57
C ALA A 110 -2.01 -4.52 1.23
N ILE A 111 -1.01 -4.80 0.42
CA ILE A 111 0.34 -5.16 0.87
C ILE A 111 1.18 -3.88 0.79
N LEU A 112 1.70 -3.43 1.92
CA LEU A 112 2.45 -2.20 2.07
C LEU A 112 3.89 -2.55 2.42
N ASP A 113 4.77 -2.50 1.43
CA ASP A 113 6.18 -2.89 1.57
C ASP A 113 7.03 -1.67 1.86
N GLU A 114 7.46 -1.52 3.12
CA GLU A 114 8.28 -0.41 3.63
C GLU A 114 7.80 0.98 3.15
N THR A 115 6.48 1.21 3.22
CA THR A 115 5.88 2.49 2.78
C THR A 115 6.30 3.69 3.62
N ASP A 116 6.93 3.47 4.74
CA ASP A 116 7.51 4.45 5.67
C ASP A 116 8.98 4.77 5.38
N SER A 117 9.66 4.00 4.54
CA SER A 117 11.06 4.20 4.22
C SER A 117 11.34 5.54 3.52
N GLY A 118 12.33 6.30 4.02
CA GLY A 118 12.75 7.57 3.44
C GLY A 118 11.78 8.74 3.64
N LEU A 119 10.78 8.60 4.52
CA LEU A 119 9.87 9.68 4.91
C LEU A 119 10.43 10.47 6.09
N ASP A 120 10.22 11.78 6.06
CA ASP A 120 10.32 12.63 7.25
C ASP A 120 9.10 12.44 8.16
N VAL A 121 9.12 13.09 9.33
CA VAL A 121 8.06 12.95 10.34
C VAL A 121 6.69 13.34 9.80
N ASP A 122 6.62 14.41 9.00
CA ASP A 122 5.36 14.89 8.42
C ASP A 122 4.86 13.96 7.32
N GLY A 123 5.74 13.47 6.47
CA GLY A 123 5.43 12.47 5.44
C GLY A 123 4.92 11.17 6.05
N LEU A 124 5.56 10.69 7.11
CA LEU A 124 5.15 9.49 7.84
C LEU A 124 3.75 9.66 8.43
N ARG A 125 3.48 10.82 9.06
CA ARG A 125 2.15 11.14 9.61
C ARG A 125 1.09 11.12 8.52
N ILE A 126 1.31 11.83 7.39
CA ILE A 126 0.34 11.91 6.28
C ILE A 126 0.04 10.50 5.72
N VAL A 127 1.07 9.69 5.50
CA VAL A 127 0.93 8.32 5.00
C VAL A 127 0.18 7.44 6.01
N GLY A 128 0.59 7.45 7.28
CA GLY A 128 -0.03 6.65 8.33
C GLY A 128 -1.50 7.02 8.58
N GLU A 129 -1.82 8.33 8.66
CA GLU A 129 -3.20 8.82 8.77
C GLU A 129 -4.01 8.46 7.51
N GLY A 130 -3.41 8.56 6.31
CA GLY A 130 -4.05 8.17 5.06
C GLY A 130 -4.45 6.70 5.06
N ILE A 131 -3.55 5.79 5.46
CA ILE A 131 -3.84 4.36 5.59
C ILE A 131 -4.94 4.13 6.63
N SER A 132 -4.85 4.78 7.81
CA SER A 132 -5.83 4.63 8.88
C SER A 132 -7.23 5.07 8.48
N LYS A 133 -7.37 6.16 7.73
CA LYS A 133 -8.66 6.62 7.17
C LYS A 133 -9.27 5.62 6.17
N LEU A 134 -8.44 4.88 5.47
CA LEU A 134 -8.87 3.89 4.47
C LEU A 134 -9.20 2.52 5.09
N ARG A 135 -9.00 2.34 6.40
CA ARG A 135 -9.27 1.09 7.10
C ARG A 135 -10.77 0.84 7.17
N THR A 136 -11.19 -0.33 6.69
CA THR A 136 -12.56 -0.84 6.83
C THR A 136 -12.53 -2.30 7.25
N PRO A 137 -13.62 -2.85 7.83
CA PRO A 137 -13.69 -4.26 8.21
C PRO A 137 -13.50 -5.24 7.03
N GLU A 138 -13.78 -4.78 5.81
CA GLU A 138 -13.72 -5.59 4.59
C GLU A 138 -12.34 -5.57 3.92
N ARG A 139 -11.39 -4.74 4.44
CA ARG A 139 -10.05 -4.61 3.85
C ARG A 139 -8.99 -5.17 4.77
N GLY A 140 -8.22 -6.12 4.27
CA GLY A 140 -7.00 -6.60 4.90
C GLY A 140 -5.80 -5.70 4.58
N TYR A 141 -4.91 -5.54 5.57
CA TYR A 141 -3.61 -4.89 5.39
C TYR A 141 -2.51 -5.84 5.84
N LEU A 142 -1.52 -6.03 4.97
CA LEU A 142 -0.25 -6.65 5.31
C LEU A 142 0.82 -5.56 5.23
N VAL A 143 1.34 -5.14 6.38
CA VAL A 143 2.33 -4.08 6.46
C VAL A 143 3.68 -4.69 6.79
N VAL A 144 4.65 -4.52 5.89
CA VAL A 144 6.06 -4.85 6.13
C VAL A 144 6.78 -3.57 6.50
N THR A 145 7.32 -3.50 7.69
CA THR A 145 8.06 -2.34 8.19
C THR A 145 9.12 -2.77 9.21
N HIS A 146 10.21 -2.04 9.24
CA HIS A 146 11.21 -2.10 10.32
C HIS A 146 11.18 -0.83 11.19
N TYR A 147 10.26 0.11 10.91
CA TYR A 147 10.07 1.34 11.67
C TYR A 147 8.77 1.28 12.46
N GLN A 148 8.88 1.27 13.77
CA GLN A 148 7.71 1.20 14.65
C GLN A 148 6.89 2.49 14.66
N ARG A 149 7.50 3.63 14.28
CA ARG A 149 6.79 4.92 14.20
C ARG A 149 5.55 4.89 13.32
N LEU A 150 5.51 4.04 12.28
CA LEU A 150 4.32 3.86 11.48
C LEU A 150 3.18 3.26 12.32
N LEU A 151 3.49 2.37 13.27
CA LEU A 151 2.51 1.72 14.14
C LEU A 151 1.89 2.66 15.18
N GLU A 152 2.42 3.88 15.36
CA GLU A 152 1.76 4.94 16.14
C GLU A 152 0.49 5.43 15.44
N TYR A 153 0.46 5.38 14.11
CA TYR A 153 -0.67 5.80 13.27
C TYR A 153 -1.58 4.63 12.87
N ILE A 154 -0.99 3.43 12.73
CA ILE A 154 -1.70 2.22 12.28
C ILE A 154 -1.61 1.18 13.40
N THR A 155 -2.69 1.00 14.17
CA THR A 155 -2.71 -0.05 15.19
C THR A 155 -2.90 -1.42 14.52
N PRO A 156 -1.92 -2.34 14.59
CA PRO A 156 -2.05 -3.67 14.03
C PRO A 156 -2.97 -4.55 14.90
N ASP A 157 -3.72 -5.45 14.28
CA ASP A 157 -4.45 -6.50 14.98
C ASP A 157 -3.51 -7.66 15.35
N PHE A 158 -2.52 -7.94 14.49
CA PHE A 158 -1.49 -8.96 14.69
C PHE A 158 -0.12 -8.43 14.29
N VAL A 159 0.90 -8.86 15.02
CA VAL A 159 2.32 -8.63 14.73
C VAL A 159 3.01 -9.97 14.56
N HIS A 160 3.75 -10.13 13.48
CA HIS A 160 4.53 -11.32 13.19
C HIS A 160 6.01 -10.98 13.10
N VAL A 161 6.85 -11.70 13.83
CA VAL A 161 8.31 -11.61 13.69
C VAL A 161 8.76 -12.56 12.62
N PHE A 162 9.42 -12.03 11.59
CA PHE A 162 9.83 -12.77 10.41
C PHE A 162 11.36 -12.82 10.33
N VAL A 163 11.94 -14.00 10.42
CA VAL A 163 13.40 -14.24 10.43
C VAL A 163 13.73 -15.42 9.52
N ASP A 164 14.74 -15.25 8.67
CA ASP A 164 15.21 -16.28 7.74
C ASP A 164 14.07 -16.98 6.94
N GLY A 165 13.12 -16.17 6.45
CA GLY A 165 12.01 -16.68 5.64
C GLY A 165 10.89 -17.38 6.44
N LYS A 166 10.86 -17.26 7.77
CA LYS A 166 9.88 -17.91 8.64
C LYS A 166 9.27 -16.95 9.66
N ILE A 167 8.00 -17.14 9.97
CA ILE A 167 7.36 -16.51 11.12
C ILE A 167 7.80 -17.28 12.37
N VAL A 168 8.54 -16.60 13.25
CA VAL A 168 9.09 -17.20 14.49
C VAL A 168 8.27 -16.88 15.72
N GLU A 169 7.58 -15.74 15.75
CA GLU A 169 6.67 -15.35 16.82
C GLU A 169 5.47 -14.58 16.25
N THR A 170 4.31 -14.72 16.89
CA THR A 170 3.08 -13.97 16.56
C THR A 170 2.47 -13.46 17.86
N GLY A 171 2.10 -12.17 17.88
CA GLY A 171 1.47 -11.52 19.03
C GLY A 171 0.62 -10.33 18.61
N GLY A 172 0.20 -9.53 19.57
CA GLY A 172 -0.48 -8.27 19.36
C GLY A 172 0.49 -7.08 19.41
N LYS A 173 -0.03 -5.91 19.73
CA LYS A 173 0.77 -4.67 19.84
C LYS A 173 1.91 -4.78 20.86
N GLU A 174 1.71 -5.55 21.94
CA GLU A 174 2.72 -5.79 22.97
C GLU A 174 4.01 -6.42 22.42
N LEU A 175 3.90 -7.23 21.34
CA LEU A 175 5.07 -7.80 20.67
C LEU A 175 5.87 -6.71 19.95
N SER A 176 5.20 -5.75 19.31
CA SER A 176 5.84 -4.58 18.72
C SER A 176 6.59 -3.75 19.77
N ASP A 177 5.94 -3.47 20.90
CA ASP A 177 6.54 -2.70 22.00
C ASP A 177 7.74 -3.43 22.62
N LYS A 178 7.72 -4.77 22.66
CA LYS A 178 8.84 -5.61 23.09
C LYS A 178 10.03 -5.49 22.14
N LEU A 179 9.77 -5.63 20.83
CA LEU A 179 10.80 -5.53 19.79
C LEU A 179 11.49 -4.16 19.78
N GLU A 180 10.75 -3.08 20.07
CA GLU A 180 11.33 -1.74 20.19
C GLU A 180 12.34 -1.64 21.33
N LYS A 181 12.05 -2.26 22.45
CA LYS A 181 12.88 -2.20 23.65
C LYS A 181 14.07 -3.16 23.63
N GLU A 182 13.86 -4.35 23.12
CA GLU A 182 14.79 -5.48 23.22
C GLU A 182 15.55 -5.76 21.92
N GLY A 183 15.07 -5.20 20.78
CA GLY A 183 15.64 -5.50 19.47
C GLY A 183 15.31 -6.90 18.98
N TYR A 184 16.05 -7.35 17.96
CA TYR A 184 15.85 -8.64 17.30
C TYR A 184 16.89 -9.70 17.70
N GLU A 185 17.81 -9.38 18.64
CA GLU A 185 18.93 -10.28 19.00
C GLU A 185 18.46 -11.64 19.54
N SER A 186 17.31 -11.68 20.21
CA SER A 186 16.74 -12.93 20.76
C SER A 186 16.16 -13.87 19.70
N TYR A 187 16.08 -13.44 18.45
CA TYR A 187 15.51 -14.22 17.33
C TYR A 187 16.56 -14.66 16.29
N GLN A 188 17.82 -14.25 16.47
CA GLN A 188 18.96 -14.56 15.59
C GLN A 188 19.68 -15.86 15.96
#